data_002f33e8fd85af1de29af5365e236b5e
#
_entry.id   002f33e8fd85af1de29af5365e236b5e
#
_cell.length_a   1.000
_cell.length_b   1.000
_cell.length_c   1.000
_cell.angle_alpha   90.00
_cell.angle_beta   90.00
_cell.angle_gamma   90.00
#
_symmetry.space_group_name_H-M   'P 1'
#
loop_
_entity.id
_entity.type
_entity.pdbx_description
1 polymer ?
#
loop_
_entity_poly.entity_id
_entity_poly.type
_entity_poly.pdbx_seq_one_letter_code
_entity_poly.pdbx_strand_id
1 'polypeptide(L)'
;MIRLAEKIIDDGDISSLVEWLQQSDRFTKGEQTLLFEAEWSKWLGSKYSVFVNSGSSANLLVTLALLYSGRLRNKKVIVPAISWVTTVSPAMQLG
;
A
#
# COMPACT_ATOMS: atom_id res chain seq x y z
N MET A 1 6.52 -2.58 28.67
CA MET A 1 5.80 -1.62 27.79
C MET A 1 5.64 -2.28 26.43
N ILE A 2 4.43 -2.39 25.90
CA ILE A 2 4.19 -2.93 24.54
C ILE A 2 4.53 -1.81 23.56
N ARG A 3 5.49 -2.04 22.67
CA ARG A 3 5.86 -1.08 21.61
C ARG A 3 4.89 -1.21 20.46
N LEU A 4 4.56 -0.09 19.81
CA LEU A 4 3.71 -0.05 18.62
C LEU A 4 4.42 -0.68 17.42
N ALA A 5 5.72 -0.46 17.31
CA ALA A 5 6.58 -1.05 16.28
C ALA A 5 8.00 -1.26 16.84
N GLU A 6 8.71 -2.22 16.30
CA GLU A 6 10.13 -2.45 16.53
C GLU A 6 10.93 -2.04 15.30
N LYS A 7 12.23 -1.70 15.49
CA LYS A 7 13.14 -1.43 14.36
C LYS A 7 13.40 -2.76 13.65
N ILE A 8 12.83 -2.92 12.47
CA ILE A 8 13.00 -4.09 11.60
C ILE A 8 14.00 -3.85 10.46
N ILE A 9 14.35 -2.58 10.20
CA ILE A 9 15.33 -2.20 9.19
C ILE A 9 16.72 -2.33 9.81
N ASP A 10 17.56 -3.17 9.25
CA ASP A 10 18.93 -3.40 9.70
C ASP A 10 19.96 -2.64 8.85
N ASP A 11 21.26 -2.84 9.18
CA ASP A 11 22.35 -2.15 8.49
C ASP A 11 22.56 -2.69 7.06
N GLY A 12 22.15 -3.94 6.80
CA GLY A 12 22.16 -4.55 5.48
C GLY A 12 21.13 -3.90 4.55
N ASP A 13 19.92 -3.64 5.07
CA ASP A 13 18.88 -2.92 4.34
C ASP A 13 19.33 -1.50 3.97
N ILE A 14 19.95 -0.80 4.92
CA ILE A 14 20.49 0.54 4.68
C ILE A 14 21.60 0.52 3.63
N SER A 15 22.52 -0.42 3.72
CA SER A 15 23.63 -0.57 2.76
C SER A 15 23.11 -0.83 1.34
N SER A 16 22.14 -1.72 1.21
CA SER A 16 21.50 -2.04 -0.07
C SER A 16 20.79 -0.82 -0.67
N LEU A 17 20.12 -0.03 0.16
CA LEU A 17 19.48 1.21 -0.27
C LEU A 17 20.50 2.25 -0.76
N VAL A 18 21.61 2.41 -0.03
CA VAL A 18 22.68 3.35 -0.41
C VAL A 18 23.30 2.93 -1.75
N GLU A 19 23.62 1.63 -1.92
CA GLU A 19 24.15 1.11 -3.16
C GLU A 19 23.20 1.36 -4.34
N TRP A 20 21.92 1.06 -4.17
CA TRP A 20 20.90 1.33 -5.18
C TRP A 20 20.82 2.80 -5.54
N LEU A 21 20.83 3.72 -4.56
CA LEU A 21 20.80 5.17 -4.78
C LEU A 21 22.02 5.67 -5.58
N GLN A 22 23.19 5.10 -5.35
CA GLN A 22 24.42 5.45 -6.09
C GLN A 22 24.41 4.98 -7.55
N GLN A 23 23.70 3.89 -7.83
CA GLN A 23 23.63 3.28 -9.17
C GLN A 23 22.41 3.75 -9.98
N SER A 24 21.43 4.37 -9.33
CA SER A 24 20.17 4.75 -9.95
C SER A 24 20.17 6.22 -10.36
N ASP A 25 19.77 6.47 -11.57
CA ASP A 25 19.54 7.80 -12.12
C ASP A 25 18.05 8.21 -12.17
N ARG A 26 17.15 7.30 -11.70
CA ARG A 26 15.71 7.53 -11.67
C ARG A 26 15.09 7.10 -10.33
N PHE A 27 14.42 8.05 -9.65
CA PHE A 27 13.80 7.88 -8.32
C PHE A 27 12.27 7.93 -8.33
N THR A 28 11.64 7.73 -9.48
CA THR A 28 10.19 7.59 -9.63
C THR A 28 9.81 6.13 -9.86
N LYS A 29 8.53 5.83 -10.10
CA LYS A 29 8.09 4.46 -10.41
C LYS A 29 8.95 3.88 -11.56
N GLY A 30 9.68 2.81 -11.26
CA GLY A 30 10.64 2.18 -12.16
C GLY A 30 10.67 0.67 -11.95
N GLU A 31 11.79 0.05 -12.35
CA GLU A 31 11.99 -1.40 -12.34
C GLU A 31 11.77 -2.02 -10.96
N GLN A 32 12.30 -1.41 -9.89
CA GLN A 32 12.14 -1.92 -8.52
C GLN A 32 10.67 -1.97 -8.09
N THR A 33 9.86 -0.98 -8.50
CA THR A 33 8.43 -0.99 -8.21
C THR A 33 7.72 -2.14 -8.94
N LEU A 34 8.05 -2.37 -10.20
CA LEU A 34 7.46 -3.45 -10.98
C LEU A 34 7.85 -4.82 -10.42
N LEU A 35 9.11 -4.98 -10.03
CA LEU A 35 9.61 -6.20 -9.38
C LEU A 35 8.86 -6.44 -8.06
N PHE A 36 8.75 -5.42 -7.20
CA PHE A 36 8.01 -5.52 -5.96
C PHE A 36 6.53 -5.90 -6.17
N GLU A 37 5.84 -5.26 -7.13
CA GLU A 37 4.45 -5.59 -7.47
C GLU A 37 4.32 -7.06 -7.91
N ALA A 38 5.25 -7.56 -8.71
CA ALA A 38 5.27 -8.94 -9.18
C ALA A 38 5.52 -9.95 -8.05
N GLU A 39 6.55 -9.74 -7.24
CA GLU A 39 6.90 -10.63 -6.13
C GLU A 39 5.83 -10.62 -5.04
N TRP A 40 5.28 -9.46 -4.71
CA TRP A 40 4.19 -9.33 -3.75
C TRP A 40 2.94 -10.08 -4.23
N SER A 41 2.59 -9.93 -5.52
CA SER A 41 1.48 -10.67 -6.13
C SER A 41 1.69 -12.19 -6.01
N LYS A 42 2.89 -12.67 -6.28
CA LYS A 42 3.25 -14.08 -6.18
C LYS A 42 3.14 -14.58 -4.74
N TRP A 43 3.70 -13.83 -3.78
CA TRP A 43 3.66 -14.17 -2.36
C TRP A 43 2.21 -14.22 -1.83
N LEU A 44 1.39 -13.24 -2.19
CA LEU A 44 0.00 -13.11 -1.75
C LEU A 44 -0.95 -14.08 -2.49
N GLY A 45 -0.54 -14.64 -3.62
CA GLY A 45 -1.40 -15.46 -4.49
C GLY A 45 -2.43 -14.64 -5.27
N SER A 46 -2.20 -13.33 -5.44
CA SER A 46 -3.05 -12.45 -6.25
C SER A 46 -2.54 -12.39 -7.70
N LYS A 47 -3.42 -12.05 -8.63
CA LYS A 47 -3.02 -11.90 -10.04
C LYS A 47 -2.22 -10.63 -10.28
N TYR A 48 -2.56 -9.57 -9.57
CA TYR A 48 -1.93 -8.25 -9.70
C TYR A 48 -1.79 -7.58 -8.33
N SER A 49 -0.78 -6.73 -8.21
CA SER A 49 -0.61 -5.80 -7.10
C SER A 49 -0.27 -4.42 -7.65
N VAL A 50 -0.67 -3.39 -6.94
CA VAL A 50 -0.39 -2.00 -7.32
C VAL A 50 0.26 -1.31 -6.13
N PHE A 51 1.49 -0.87 -6.31
CA PHE A 51 2.22 -0.10 -5.31
C PHE A 51 1.77 1.36 -5.33
N VAL A 52 1.50 1.90 -4.15
CA VAL A 52 1.09 3.29 -3.93
C VAL A 52 1.96 3.94 -2.85
N ASN A 53 1.97 5.25 -2.79
CA ASN A 53 2.85 6.01 -1.90
C ASN A 53 2.48 5.94 -0.41
N SER A 54 1.29 5.47 -0.06
CA SER A 54 0.84 5.38 1.34
C SER A 54 -0.35 4.43 1.49
N GLY A 55 -0.59 3.97 2.72
CA GLY A 55 -1.80 3.23 3.09
C GLY A 55 -3.08 4.05 2.87
N SER A 56 -3.02 5.37 3.02
CA SER A 56 -4.14 6.27 2.72
C SER A 56 -4.54 6.21 1.25
N SER A 57 -3.56 6.27 0.35
CA SER A 57 -3.77 6.13 -1.09
C SER A 57 -4.28 4.74 -1.45
N ALA A 58 -3.78 3.70 -0.78
CA ALA A 58 -4.26 2.32 -0.96
C ALA A 58 -5.74 2.20 -0.59
N ASN A 59 -6.15 2.71 0.57
CA ASN A 59 -7.53 2.68 1.02
C ASN A 59 -8.46 3.44 0.07
N LEU A 60 -8.04 4.61 -0.42
CA LEU A 60 -8.81 5.38 -1.40
C LEU A 60 -8.96 4.62 -2.72
N LEU A 61 -7.87 4.04 -3.22
CA LEU A 61 -7.87 3.28 -4.47
C LEU A 61 -8.75 2.03 -4.38
N VAL A 62 -8.68 1.29 -3.27
CA VAL A 62 -9.53 0.10 -3.04
C VAL A 62 -11.00 0.49 -2.99
N THR A 63 -11.35 1.56 -2.28
CA THR A 63 -12.74 2.04 -2.19
C THR A 63 -13.26 2.47 -3.56
N LEU A 64 -12.44 3.20 -4.31
CA LEU A 64 -12.77 3.62 -5.68
C LEU A 64 -12.97 2.41 -6.61
N ALA A 65 -12.05 1.45 -6.58
CA ALA A 65 -12.14 0.23 -7.39
C ALA A 65 -13.41 -0.58 -7.07
N LEU A 66 -13.77 -0.68 -5.79
CA LEU A 66 -15.02 -1.34 -5.38
C LEU A 66 -16.26 -0.63 -5.92
N LEU A 67 -16.31 0.71 -5.82
CA LEU A 67 -17.43 1.51 -6.35
C LEU A 67 -17.61 1.30 -7.86
N TYR A 68 -16.51 1.32 -8.62
CA TYR A 68 -16.55 1.15 -10.08
C TYR A 68 -16.63 -0.29 -10.55
N SER A 69 -16.45 -1.27 -9.69
CA SER A 69 -16.51 -2.71 -10.06
C SER A 69 -17.90 -3.19 -10.48
N GLY A 70 -18.95 -2.48 -10.11
CA GLY A 70 -20.34 -2.90 -10.28
C GLY A 70 -20.74 -4.09 -9.39
N ARG A 71 -19.89 -4.52 -8.45
CA ARG A 71 -20.11 -5.70 -7.59
C ARG A 71 -20.72 -5.37 -6.23
N LEU A 72 -20.80 -4.09 -5.87
CA LEU A 72 -21.37 -3.68 -4.59
C LEU A 72 -22.88 -3.87 -4.59
N ARG A 73 -23.40 -4.59 -3.58
CA ARG A 73 -24.84 -4.73 -3.33
C ARG A 73 -25.45 -3.50 -2.67
N ASN A 74 -24.65 -2.77 -1.92
CA ASN A 74 -25.00 -1.52 -1.26
C ASN A 74 -23.72 -0.73 -0.95
N LYS A 75 -23.86 0.51 -0.47
CA LYS A 75 -22.75 1.39 -0.10
C LYS A 75 -22.52 1.44 1.42
N LYS A 76 -22.79 0.37 2.14
CA LYS A 76 -22.57 0.28 3.58
C LYS A 76 -21.17 -0.26 3.85
N VAL A 77 -20.42 0.43 4.71
CA VAL A 77 -19.08 0.07 5.12
C VAL A 77 -19.05 -0.14 6.63
N ILE A 78 -18.42 -1.21 7.08
CA ILE A 78 -18.19 -1.49 8.50
C ILE A 78 -16.74 -1.17 8.78
N VAL A 79 -16.50 -0.33 9.77
CA VAL A 79 -15.15 0.08 10.18
C VAL A 79 -15.00 -0.08 11.70
N PRO A 80 -13.79 -0.35 12.22
CA PRO A 80 -13.52 -0.35 13.65
C PRO A 80 -13.81 1.04 14.26
N ALA A 81 -14.37 1.08 15.47
CA ALA A 81 -14.64 2.33 16.18
C ALA A 81 -13.35 3.08 16.56
N ILE A 82 -12.25 2.34 16.77
CA ILE A 82 -10.92 2.89 17.03
C ILE A 82 -10.03 2.51 15.86
N SER A 83 -9.72 3.47 15.01
CA SER A 83 -8.90 3.29 13.82
C SER A 83 -8.32 4.62 13.38
N TRP A 84 -7.36 4.56 12.44
CA TRP A 84 -6.82 5.75 11.81
C TRP A 84 -7.88 6.38 10.90
N VAL A 85 -7.89 7.71 10.81
CA VAL A 85 -8.90 8.46 10.02
C VAL A 85 -9.01 7.98 8.56
N THR A 86 -7.90 7.55 7.97
CA THR A 86 -7.85 7.06 6.58
C THR A 86 -8.53 5.70 6.35
N THR A 87 -8.99 5.04 7.40
CA THR A 87 -9.86 3.87 7.29
C THR A 87 -11.29 4.27 6.89
N VAL A 88 -11.74 5.45 7.29
CA VAL A 88 -13.11 5.95 7.09
C VAL A 88 -13.18 7.00 5.97
N SER A 89 -12.18 7.88 5.90
CA SER A 89 -12.22 9.05 5.01
C SER A 89 -12.43 8.72 3.52
N PRO A 90 -11.91 7.62 2.94
CA PRO A 90 -12.19 7.29 1.54
C PRO A 90 -13.68 7.04 1.26
N ALA A 91 -14.36 6.33 2.18
CA ALA A 91 -15.79 6.09 2.03
C ALA A 91 -16.59 7.38 2.11
N MET A 92 -16.17 8.33 2.96
CA MET A 92 -16.82 9.66 3.07
C MET A 92 -16.55 10.55 1.86
N GLN A 93 -15.34 10.47 1.28
CA GLN A 93 -14.94 11.27 0.12
C GLN A 93 -15.64 10.84 -1.18
N LEU A 94 -15.92 9.55 -1.30
CA LEU A 94 -16.47 8.97 -2.53
C LEU A 94 -17.99 8.75 -2.50
N GLY A 95 -18.66 9.03 -1.38
CA GLY A 95 -20.12 8.90 -1.23
C GLY A 95 -20.58 7.47 -1.15
#